data_84bd00925ec84169457e5bbb0ea214f9
#
_entry.id   84bd00925ec84169457e5bbb0ea214f9
#
_cell.length_a   1.000
_cell.length_b   1.000
_cell.length_c   1.000
_cell.angle_alpha   90.00
_cell.angle_beta   90.00
_cell.angle_gamma   90.00
#
_symmetry.space_group_name_H-M   'P 1'
#
loop_
_entity.id
_entity.type
_entity.pdbx_description
1 polymer ?
#
loop_
_entity_poly.entity_id
_entity_poly.type
_entity_poly.pdbx_seq_one_letter_code
_entity_poly.pdbx_strand_id
1 'polypeptide(L)'
;LMSYQLEPAQMALNKTRQRILIADTVGLGKTLEAGILMSELIARGKGKRILVVTVKSMMTQFQKEMWNRFTIPLVRLDSSRIQSVRAKLPTNYNPFFYYDKTIISVDTLKNDLDYRTHLENAWWDIIVIDEAHNVAKRGDRSSQRSKLASLLANRSDTLIMLTATPHDGKGQSVASLMNMLDPTAIADEENYTKDDIEGLLIRRFKKDIQDQVSGAFKERVITIERCAASAREEAAYDIFADMKLQMDESRTRGKGILFKTSLEKSLFSSPAACIKSIDARIRKLEKKYPDGDMPDIVTLKELKAALELITPVDFSRYAKLLKL
;
A
#
# COMPACT_ATOMS: atom_id res chain seq x y z
N LEU A 1 -5.96 -20.17 15.51
CA LEU A 1 -5.92 -18.92 16.29
C LEU A 1 -4.90 -19.03 17.40
N MET A 2 -4.07 -18.03 17.53
CA MET A 2 -3.09 -17.90 18.61
C MET A 2 -3.63 -16.89 19.63
N SER A 3 -3.26 -17.05 20.92
CA SER A 3 -3.81 -16.16 21.99
C SER A 3 -3.49 -14.69 21.75
N TYR A 4 -2.29 -14.36 21.29
CA TYR A 4 -1.92 -12.98 20.98
C TYR A 4 -2.82 -12.31 19.92
N GLN A 5 -3.44 -13.09 19.03
CA GLN A 5 -4.33 -12.55 17.99
C GLN A 5 -5.68 -12.07 18.53
N LEU A 6 -6.02 -12.43 19.75
CA LEU A 6 -7.23 -11.97 20.44
C LEU A 6 -7.01 -10.65 21.17
N GLU A 7 -5.78 -10.30 21.55
CA GLU A 7 -5.45 -9.12 22.33
C GLU A 7 -5.96 -7.80 21.72
N PRO A 8 -5.79 -7.54 20.39
CA PRO A 8 -6.31 -6.31 19.80
C PRO A 8 -7.82 -6.16 19.94
N ALA A 9 -8.55 -7.27 19.79
CA ALA A 9 -10.00 -7.27 19.97
C ALA A 9 -10.39 -7.03 21.43
N GLN A 10 -9.72 -7.68 22.38
CA GLN A 10 -9.94 -7.47 23.81
C GLN A 10 -9.66 -6.02 24.20
N MET A 11 -8.53 -5.45 23.76
CA MET A 11 -8.17 -4.07 24.06
C MET A 11 -9.19 -3.07 23.47
N ALA A 12 -9.64 -3.28 22.23
CA ALA A 12 -10.61 -2.39 21.60
C ALA A 12 -12.00 -2.49 22.26
N LEU A 13 -12.45 -3.69 22.61
CA LEU A 13 -13.77 -3.93 23.18
C LEU A 13 -13.94 -3.41 24.61
N ASN A 14 -12.84 -3.18 25.33
CA ASN A 14 -12.85 -2.55 26.65
C ASN A 14 -13.08 -1.03 26.62
N LYS A 15 -13.15 -0.44 25.41
CA LYS A 15 -13.39 0.99 25.22
C LYS A 15 -14.82 1.29 24.77
N THR A 16 -15.32 2.46 25.09
CA THR A 16 -16.64 2.94 24.63
C THR A 16 -16.72 3.02 23.11
N ARG A 17 -15.67 3.53 22.47
CA ARG A 17 -15.48 3.53 21.00
C ARG A 17 -14.33 2.61 20.67
N GLN A 18 -14.57 1.65 19.79
CA GLN A 18 -13.58 0.65 19.36
C GLN A 18 -12.67 1.25 18.30
N ARG A 19 -11.61 1.94 18.74
CA ARG A 19 -10.63 2.58 17.85
C ARG A 19 -9.23 2.11 18.18
N ILE A 20 -8.54 1.53 17.19
CA ILE A 20 -7.25 0.85 17.39
C ILE A 20 -6.38 0.88 16.13
N LEU A 21 -5.07 1.06 16.33
CA LEU A 21 -4.04 0.78 15.33
C LEU A 21 -3.35 -0.53 15.66
N ILE A 22 -3.46 -1.51 14.78
CA ILE A 22 -2.73 -2.78 14.84
C ILE A 22 -1.48 -2.65 13.98
N ALA A 23 -0.32 -2.51 14.63
CA ALA A 23 0.96 -2.22 13.97
C ALA A 23 1.96 -3.40 14.07
N ASP A 24 1.46 -4.59 14.10
CA ASP A 24 2.23 -5.83 14.19
C ASP A 24 3.12 -6.08 12.96
N THR A 25 4.26 -6.71 13.19
CA THR A 25 5.16 -7.09 12.10
C THR A 25 4.46 -7.98 11.06
N VAL A 26 4.94 -7.92 9.82
CA VAL A 26 4.41 -8.75 8.72
C VAL A 26 4.43 -10.23 9.10
N GLY A 27 3.31 -10.91 8.85
CA GLY A 27 3.15 -12.36 9.09
C GLY A 27 2.56 -12.72 10.45
N LEU A 28 2.24 -11.76 11.33
CA LEU A 28 1.56 -12.02 12.61
C LEU A 28 0.03 -12.14 12.47
N GLY A 29 -0.54 -11.73 11.33
CA GLY A 29 -1.96 -11.93 11.05
C GLY A 29 -2.85 -10.72 11.31
N LYS A 30 -2.38 -9.50 11.09
CA LYS A 30 -3.18 -8.26 11.25
C LYS A 30 -4.57 -8.32 10.65
N THR A 31 -4.69 -8.88 9.42
CA THR A 31 -5.99 -9.06 8.76
C THR A 31 -6.89 -10.02 9.55
N LEU A 32 -6.31 -11.07 10.13
CA LEU A 32 -7.02 -12.01 11.00
C LEU A 32 -7.50 -11.32 12.28
N GLU A 33 -6.64 -10.54 12.92
CA GLU A 33 -6.97 -9.77 14.13
C GLU A 33 -8.09 -8.76 13.89
N ALA A 34 -8.04 -8.05 12.76
CA ALA A 34 -9.13 -7.18 12.33
C ALA A 34 -10.43 -7.97 12.09
N GLY A 35 -10.34 -9.13 11.44
CA GLY A 35 -11.48 -10.01 11.21
C GLY A 35 -12.13 -10.53 12.49
N ILE A 36 -11.34 -10.87 13.50
CA ILE A 36 -11.82 -11.27 14.83
C ILE A 36 -12.64 -10.13 15.45
N LEU A 37 -12.08 -8.92 15.51
CA LEU A 37 -12.76 -7.74 16.05
C LEU A 37 -14.04 -7.41 15.27
N MET A 38 -13.98 -7.43 13.94
CA MET A 38 -15.15 -7.21 13.08
C MET A 38 -16.25 -8.23 13.33
N SER A 39 -15.90 -9.53 13.44
CA SER A 39 -16.86 -10.61 13.69
C SER A 39 -17.55 -10.45 15.05
N GLU A 40 -16.81 -10.10 16.07
CA GLU A 40 -17.34 -9.83 17.41
C GLU A 40 -18.30 -8.63 17.41
N LEU A 41 -17.93 -7.54 16.73
CA LEU A 41 -18.79 -6.37 16.60
C LEU A 41 -20.07 -6.66 15.81
N ILE A 42 -19.98 -7.48 14.74
CA ILE A 42 -21.15 -7.94 13.99
C ILE A 42 -22.07 -8.75 14.89
N ALA A 43 -21.54 -9.71 15.68
CA ALA A 43 -22.31 -10.51 16.62
C ALA A 43 -23.01 -9.66 17.69
N ARG A 44 -22.43 -8.54 18.08
CA ARG A 44 -23.01 -7.54 19.01
C ARG A 44 -23.97 -6.55 18.34
N GLY A 45 -24.27 -6.70 17.04
CA GLY A 45 -25.14 -5.78 16.30
C GLY A 45 -24.50 -4.44 15.93
N LYS A 46 -23.18 -4.29 16.10
CA LYS A 46 -22.40 -3.08 15.81
C LYS A 46 -21.59 -3.18 14.50
N GLY A 47 -22.04 -3.95 13.55
CA GLY A 47 -21.31 -4.19 12.30
C GLY A 47 -22.23 -4.41 11.10
N LYS A 48 -23.33 -3.64 11.00
CA LYS A 48 -24.22 -3.69 9.83
C LYS A 48 -23.53 -3.08 8.64
N ARG A 49 -23.01 -1.86 8.78
CA ARG A 49 -22.37 -1.10 7.70
C ARG A 49 -20.86 -1.08 7.89
N ILE A 50 -20.14 -1.68 6.94
CA ILE A 50 -18.67 -1.83 6.99
C ILE A 50 -18.06 -1.26 5.72
N LEU A 51 -17.03 -0.43 5.89
CA LEU A 51 -16.17 0.06 4.81
C LEU A 51 -14.73 -0.39 5.07
N VAL A 52 -14.16 -1.13 4.13
CA VAL A 52 -12.73 -1.44 4.12
C VAL A 52 -12.05 -0.58 3.05
N VAL A 53 -11.03 0.17 3.45
CA VAL A 53 -10.20 1.00 2.57
C VAL A 53 -8.79 0.43 2.55
N THR A 54 -8.32 0.02 1.38
CA THR A 54 -6.97 -0.56 1.21
C THR A 54 -6.34 -0.12 -0.10
N VAL A 55 -5.13 -0.58 -0.41
CA VAL A 55 -4.52 -0.37 -1.73
C VAL A 55 -5.10 -1.36 -2.75
N LYS A 56 -5.18 -0.95 -4.02
CA LYS A 56 -5.83 -1.74 -5.08
C LYS A 56 -5.31 -3.18 -5.19
N SER A 57 -4.01 -3.40 -4.99
CA SER A 57 -3.37 -4.73 -5.05
C SER A 57 -3.81 -5.68 -3.94
N MET A 58 -4.20 -5.16 -2.77
CA MET A 58 -4.55 -5.97 -1.60
C MET A 58 -6.06 -6.29 -1.51
N MET A 59 -6.90 -5.59 -2.28
CA MET A 59 -8.36 -5.74 -2.19
C MET A 59 -8.83 -7.19 -2.34
N THR A 60 -8.33 -7.92 -3.33
CA THR A 60 -8.75 -9.30 -3.59
C THR A 60 -8.33 -10.24 -2.48
N GLN A 61 -7.12 -10.07 -1.94
CA GLN A 61 -6.63 -10.87 -0.84
C GLN A 61 -7.48 -10.62 0.42
N PHE A 62 -7.69 -9.35 0.76
CA PHE A 62 -8.50 -8.96 1.93
C PHE A 62 -9.93 -9.50 1.85
N GLN A 63 -10.59 -9.40 0.67
CA GLN A 63 -11.92 -9.98 0.45
C GLN A 63 -11.93 -11.49 0.69
N LYS A 64 -10.96 -12.23 0.11
CA LYS A 64 -10.87 -13.68 0.26
C LYS A 64 -10.66 -14.09 1.72
N GLU A 65 -9.79 -13.40 2.45
CA GLU A 65 -9.55 -13.69 3.86
C GLU A 65 -10.80 -13.44 4.71
N MET A 66 -11.50 -12.32 4.51
CA MET A 66 -12.74 -12.00 5.22
C MET A 66 -13.85 -13.02 4.93
N TRP A 67 -14.00 -13.41 3.66
CA TRP A 67 -15.00 -14.42 3.30
C TRP A 67 -14.65 -15.80 3.85
N ASN A 68 -13.44 -16.29 3.60
CA ASN A 68 -13.07 -17.67 3.92
C ASN A 68 -12.94 -17.94 5.42
N ARG A 69 -12.56 -16.94 6.21
CA ARG A 69 -12.30 -17.11 7.64
C ARG A 69 -13.44 -16.62 8.54
N PHE A 70 -14.17 -15.61 8.09
CA PHE A 70 -15.17 -14.91 8.92
C PHE A 70 -16.55 -14.84 8.29
N THR A 71 -16.73 -15.33 7.07
CA THR A 71 -18.00 -15.27 6.33
C THR A 71 -18.51 -13.82 6.18
N ILE A 72 -17.60 -12.85 6.13
CA ILE A 72 -17.91 -11.43 5.93
C ILE A 72 -17.85 -11.12 4.43
N PRO A 73 -19.01 -10.92 3.75
CA PRO A 73 -19.04 -10.62 2.33
C PRO A 73 -18.73 -9.14 2.08
N LEU A 74 -17.57 -8.84 1.54
CA LEU A 74 -17.21 -7.47 1.15
C LEU A 74 -17.47 -7.28 -0.34
N VAL A 75 -18.36 -6.36 -0.71
CA VAL A 75 -18.60 -6.01 -2.11
C VAL A 75 -17.51 -5.02 -2.55
N ARG A 76 -16.80 -5.35 -3.62
CA ARG A 76 -15.78 -4.46 -4.19
C ARG A 76 -16.46 -3.28 -4.90
N LEU A 77 -16.11 -2.07 -4.49
CA LEU A 77 -16.47 -0.84 -5.17
C LEU A 77 -15.27 -0.30 -5.94
N ASP A 78 -15.41 -0.17 -7.23
CA ASP A 78 -14.53 0.59 -8.12
C ASP A 78 -15.37 1.67 -8.83
N SER A 79 -14.72 2.56 -9.59
CA SER A 79 -15.41 3.66 -10.25
C SER A 79 -16.55 3.18 -11.16
N SER A 80 -16.35 2.06 -11.88
CA SER A 80 -17.37 1.50 -12.77
C SER A 80 -18.58 0.98 -12.01
N ARG A 81 -18.36 0.28 -10.89
CA ARG A 81 -19.46 -0.23 -10.05
C ARG A 81 -20.20 0.91 -9.35
N ILE A 82 -19.52 1.92 -8.86
CA ILE A 82 -20.17 3.10 -8.28
C ILE A 82 -21.05 3.80 -9.33
N GLN A 83 -20.57 3.97 -10.57
CA GLN A 83 -21.38 4.50 -11.66
C GLN A 83 -22.60 3.63 -11.97
N SER A 84 -22.42 2.30 -12.00
CA SER A 84 -23.54 1.36 -12.20
C SER A 84 -24.58 1.42 -11.08
N VAL A 85 -24.14 1.65 -9.84
CA VAL A 85 -25.03 1.86 -8.70
C VAL A 85 -25.76 3.19 -8.84
N ARG A 86 -25.04 4.28 -9.17
CA ARG A 86 -25.65 5.61 -9.38
C ARG A 86 -26.73 5.59 -10.47
N ALA A 87 -26.51 4.84 -11.54
CA ALA A 87 -27.51 4.71 -12.63
C ALA A 87 -28.81 3.99 -12.20
N LYS A 88 -28.78 3.23 -11.10
CA LYS A 88 -29.95 2.50 -10.56
C LYS A 88 -30.68 3.26 -9.46
N LEU A 89 -30.09 4.34 -8.96
CA LEU A 89 -30.57 5.07 -7.81
C LEU A 89 -31.16 6.43 -8.23
N PRO A 90 -32.14 6.97 -7.50
CA PRO A 90 -32.53 8.36 -7.64
C PRO A 90 -31.34 9.30 -7.45
N THR A 91 -31.34 10.45 -8.13
CA THR A 91 -30.21 11.39 -8.19
C THR A 91 -29.77 11.89 -6.80
N ASN A 92 -30.67 11.96 -5.85
CA ASN A 92 -30.42 12.43 -4.48
C ASN A 92 -30.00 11.29 -3.53
N TYR A 93 -29.89 10.06 -3.99
CA TYR A 93 -29.52 8.94 -3.14
C TYR A 93 -28.01 8.71 -3.11
N ASN A 94 -27.46 8.51 -1.91
CA ASN A 94 -26.02 8.30 -1.73
C ASN A 94 -25.62 6.86 -2.17
N PRO A 95 -24.78 6.70 -3.19
CA PRO A 95 -24.40 5.39 -3.73
C PRO A 95 -23.67 4.51 -2.71
N PHE A 96 -23.04 5.08 -1.70
CA PHE A 96 -22.37 4.33 -0.63
C PHE A 96 -23.35 3.68 0.36
N PHE A 97 -24.65 3.95 0.25
CA PHE A 97 -25.67 3.26 1.04
C PHE A 97 -26.24 2.00 0.37
N TYR A 98 -25.88 1.74 -0.89
CA TYR A 98 -26.43 0.63 -1.65
C TYR A 98 -26.01 -0.75 -1.14
N TYR A 99 -24.78 -0.89 -0.70
CA TYR A 99 -24.24 -2.12 -0.09
C TYR A 99 -23.83 -1.87 1.35
N ASP A 100 -24.20 -2.78 2.24
CA ASP A 100 -23.86 -2.67 3.66
C ASP A 100 -22.38 -2.91 3.95
N LYS A 101 -21.75 -3.86 3.27
CA LYS A 101 -20.35 -4.25 3.50
C LYS A 101 -19.53 -4.10 2.22
N THR A 102 -18.58 -3.19 2.23
CA THR A 102 -17.87 -2.79 1.02
C THR A 102 -16.35 -2.72 1.23
N ILE A 103 -15.62 -2.93 0.14
CA ILE A 103 -14.17 -2.72 0.07
C ILE A 103 -13.85 -1.83 -1.12
N ILE A 104 -13.01 -0.83 -0.92
CA ILE A 104 -12.65 0.16 -1.94
C ILE A 104 -11.17 0.53 -1.86
N SER A 105 -10.60 0.92 -3.00
CA SER A 105 -9.23 1.44 -3.03
C SER A 105 -9.18 2.90 -2.55
N VAL A 106 -8.19 3.22 -1.71
CA VAL A 106 -7.92 4.61 -1.29
C VAL A 106 -7.69 5.53 -2.49
N ASP A 107 -7.12 5.01 -3.57
CA ASP A 107 -6.86 5.79 -4.78
C ASP A 107 -8.13 6.08 -5.58
N THR A 108 -9.13 5.23 -5.52
CA THR A 108 -10.46 5.48 -6.11
C THR A 108 -11.15 6.62 -5.38
N LEU A 109 -11.14 6.60 -4.06
CA LEU A 109 -11.85 7.62 -3.24
C LEU A 109 -11.21 9.00 -3.29
N LYS A 110 -9.86 9.08 -3.34
CA LYS A 110 -9.15 10.37 -3.25
C LYS A 110 -9.28 11.25 -4.50
N ASN A 111 -9.56 10.63 -5.66
CA ASN A 111 -9.46 11.32 -6.96
C ASN A 111 -10.77 11.96 -7.43
N ASP A 112 -11.87 11.73 -6.73
CA ASP A 112 -13.19 12.19 -7.14
C ASP A 112 -13.79 13.14 -6.10
N LEU A 113 -13.97 14.41 -6.49
CA LEU A 113 -14.59 15.43 -5.65
C LEU A 113 -16.07 15.10 -5.36
N ASP A 114 -16.76 14.47 -6.30
CA ASP A 114 -18.16 14.05 -6.13
C ASP A 114 -18.30 13.01 -5.01
N TYR A 115 -17.32 12.12 -4.87
CA TYR A 115 -17.34 11.13 -3.78
C TYR A 115 -17.21 11.78 -2.41
N ARG A 116 -16.49 12.89 -2.31
CA ARG A 116 -16.30 13.59 -1.03
C ARG A 116 -17.63 13.99 -0.39
N THR A 117 -18.52 14.62 -1.15
CA THR A 117 -19.85 15.00 -0.64
C THR A 117 -20.67 13.80 -0.18
N HIS A 118 -20.60 12.70 -0.93
CA HIS A 118 -21.27 11.46 -0.54
C HIS A 118 -20.68 10.84 0.72
N LEU A 119 -19.34 10.87 0.88
CA LEU A 119 -18.65 10.36 2.06
C LEU A 119 -18.92 11.22 3.30
N GLU A 120 -18.99 12.55 3.15
CA GLU A 120 -19.32 13.50 4.21
C GLU A 120 -20.74 13.27 4.77
N ASN A 121 -21.65 12.76 3.94
CA ASN A 121 -23.03 12.44 4.30
C ASN A 121 -23.28 10.95 4.55
N ALA A 122 -22.23 10.13 4.65
CA ALA A 122 -22.34 8.72 4.96
C ALA A 122 -21.85 8.42 6.38
N TRP A 123 -22.32 7.30 6.91
CA TRP A 123 -21.89 6.77 8.21
C TRP A 123 -21.71 5.26 8.14
N TRP A 124 -20.70 4.75 8.83
CA TRP A 124 -20.41 3.33 8.95
C TRP A 124 -20.27 2.92 10.41
N ASP A 125 -20.72 1.74 10.74
CA ASP A 125 -20.47 1.16 12.06
C ASP A 125 -18.99 0.86 12.24
N ILE A 126 -18.36 0.30 11.19
CA ILE A 126 -16.95 -0.07 11.16
C ILE A 126 -16.28 0.48 9.90
N ILE A 127 -15.18 1.20 10.08
CA ILE A 127 -14.23 1.48 9.01
C ILE A 127 -12.90 0.78 9.32
N VAL A 128 -12.37 0.06 8.32
CA VAL A 128 -11.03 -0.53 8.35
C VAL A 128 -10.16 0.20 7.34
N ILE A 129 -9.00 0.70 7.77
CA ILE A 129 -7.98 1.28 6.89
C ILE A 129 -6.75 0.38 6.93
N ASP A 130 -6.57 -0.38 5.86
CA ASP A 130 -5.41 -1.25 5.71
C ASP A 130 -4.25 -0.48 5.08
N GLU A 131 -3.02 -0.88 5.43
CA GLU A 131 -1.78 -0.17 5.09
C GLU A 131 -1.84 1.32 5.48
N ALA A 132 -2.26 1.59 6.73
CA ALA A 132 -2.56 2.92 7.25
C ALA A 132 -1.38 3.91 7.14
N HIS A 133 -0.13 3.43 7.02
CA HIS A 133 1.03 4.28 6.75
C HIS A 133 0.91 5.09 5.45
N ASN A 134 0.06 4.64 4.50
CA ASN A 134 -0.19 5.37 3.25
C ASN A 134 -1.09 6.61 3.43
N VAL A 135 -1.79 6.70 4.55
CA VAL A 135 -2.70 7.80 4.86
C VAL A 135 -2.17 8.70 5.99
N ALA A 136 -1.04 8.36 6.60
CA ALA A 136 -0.37 9.19 7.58
C ALA A 136 0.05 10.54 6.98
N LYS A 137 0.03 11.59 7.80
CA LYS A 137 0.56 12.90 7.44
C LYS A 137 2.09 12.80 7.32
N ARG A 138 2.67 13.41 6.30
CA ARG A 138 4.11 13.44 6.06
C ARG A 138 4.57 14.88 5.92
N GLY A 139 5.23 15.40 6.93
CA GLY A 139 5.62 16.82 7.01
C GLY A 139 4.41 17.75 7.13
N ASP A 140 4.59 19.04 6.86
CA ASP A 140 3.60 20.09 7.11
C ASP A 140 2.37 20.04 6.20
N ARG A 141 2.50 19.38 5.04
CA ARG A 141 1.38 19.29 4.08
C ARG A 141 0.63 17.98 4.18
N SER A 142 -0.66 18.07 4.49
CA SER A 142 -1.55 16.93 4.46
C SER A 142 -1.81 16.48 3.02
N SER A 143 -1.55 15.19 2.73
CA SER A 143 -1.85 14.60 1.42
C SER A 143 -3.36 14.43 1.22
N GLN A 144 -3.82 14.25 -0.02
CA GLN A 144 -5.23 13.92 -0.29
C GLN A 144 -5.68 12.63 0.41
N ARG A 145 -4.79 11.64 0.52
CA ARG A 145 -5.07 10.40 1.25
C ARG A 145 -5.24 10.64 2.76
N SER A 146 -4.41 11.50 3.36
CA SER A 146 -4.51 11.85 4.77
C SER A 146 -5.80 12.61 5.06
N LYS A 147 -6.18 13.58 4.22
CA LYS A 147 -7.46 14.32 4.34
C LYS A 147 -8.67 13.39 4.24
N LEU A 148 -8.63 12.45 3.30
CA LEU A 148 -9.67 11.43 3.14
C LEU A 148 -9.78 10.55 4.39
N ALA A 149 -8.66 10.04 4.91
CA ALA A 149 -8.67 9.20 6.09
C ALA A 149 -9.20 9.94 7.34
N SER A 150 -8.82 11.21 7.52
CA SER A 150 -9.36 12.05 8.60
C SER A 150 -10.87 12.27 8.46
N LEU A 151 -11.36 12.46 7.23
CA LEU A 151 -12.81 12.52 6.96
C LEU A 151 -13.49 11.22 7.39
N LEU A 152 -12.99 10.07 6.93
CA LEU A 152 -13.56 8.75 7.22
C LEU A 152 -13.49 8.42 8.71
N ALA A 153 -12.42 8.80 9.40
CA ALA A 153 -12.29 8.63 10.84
C ALA A 153 -13.43 9.29 11.64
N ASN A 154 -13.96 10.41 11.12
CA ASN A 154 -15.09 11.12 11.71
C ASN A 154 -16.46 10.59 11.24
N ARG A 155 -16.50 9.53 10.43
CA ARG A 155 -17.72 8.95 9.85
C ARG A 155 -17.94 7.51 10.28
N SER A 156 -17.34 7.11 11.40
CA SER A 156 -17.54 5.78 11.97
C SER A 156 -17.50 5.77 13.48
N ASP A 157 -18.21 4.82 14.08
CA ASP A 157 -18.07 4.49 15.51
C ASP A 157 -16.76 3.74 15.74
N THR A 158 -16.56 2.65 14.99
CA THR A 158 -15.34 1.84 15.05
C THR A 158 -14.38 2.20 13.94
N LEU A 159 -13.11 2.40 14.31
CA LEU A 159 -12.02 2.61 13.36
C LEU A 159 -10.88 1.64 13.65
N ILE A 160 -10.60 0.75 12.70
CA ILE A 160 -9.50 -0.22 12.76
C ILE A 160 -8.46 0.17 11.72
N MET A 161 -7.27 0.48 12.16
CA MET A 161 -6.14 0.76 11.27
C MET A 161 -5.14 -0.38 11.32
N LEU A 162 -4.62 -0.81 10.15
CA LEU A 162 -3.64 -1.88 10.04
C LEU A 162 -2.40 -1.35 9.35
N THR A 163 -1.22 -1.61 9.90
CA THR A 163 0.06 -1.33 9.24
C THR A 163 1.17 -2.20 9.80
N ALA A 164 2.18 -2.51 9.00
CA ALA A 164 3.40 -3.15 9.50
C ALA A 164 4.47 -2.11 9.89
N THR A 165 4.36 -0.91 9.33
CA THR A 165 5.32 0.19 9.49
C THR A 165 4.56 1.46 9.88
N PRO A 166 4.27 1.68 11.18
CA PRO A 166 3.45 2.82 11.61
C PRO A 166 4.12 4.18 11.40
N HIS A 167 5.44 4.20 11.20
CA HIS A 167 6.22 5.42 11.00
C HIS A 167 7.20 5.29 9.82
N ASP A 168 7.51 6.42 9.22
CA ASP A 168 8.52 6.61 8.17
C ASP A 168 9.86 7.16 8.74
N GLY A 169 10.11 6.96 10.03
CA GLY A 169 11.22 7.54 10.77
C GLY A 169 10.88 8.84 11.50
N LYS A 170 9.67 9.40 11.32
CA LYS A 170 9.21 10.63 11.96
C LYS A 170 8.05 10.36 12.92
N GLY A 171 8.11 10.92 14.11
CA GLY A 171 7.06 10.84 15.13
C GLY A 171 5.71 11.38 14.66
N GLN A 172 5.72 12.47 13.89
CA GLN A 172 4.53 13.11 13.31
C GLN A 172 3.63 12.15 12.52
N SER A 173 4.21 11.18 11.79
CA SER A 173 3.41 10.19 11.04
C SER A 173 2.57 9.32 11.96
N VAL A 174 3.13 8.86 13.07
CA VAL A 174 2.41 8.08 14.09
C VAL A 174 1.38 8.97 14.81
N ALA A 175 1.78 10.17 15.23
CA ALA A 175 0.89 11.12 15.89
C ALA A 175 -0.36 11.41 15.04
N SER A 176 -0.20 11.58 13.74
CA SER A 176 -1.32 11.79 12.83
C SER A 176 -2.30 10.61 12.76
N LEU A 177 -1.80 9.37 12.86
CA LEU A 177 -2.66 8.18 12.92
C LEU A 177 -3.37 8.07 14.27
N MET A 178 -2.67 8.39 15.37
CA MET A 178 -3.27 8.40 16.71
C MET A 178 -4.39 9.43 16.81
N ASN A 179 -4.16 10.65 16.28
CA ASN A 179 -5.18 11.71 16.27
C ASN A 179 -6.38 11.41 15.35
N MET A 180 -6.24 10.48 14.38
CA MET A 180 -7.40 9.94 13.66
C MET A 180 -8.21 8.96 14.52
N LEU A 181 -7.56 8.22 15.42
CA LEU A 181 -8.24 7.32 16.36
C LEU A 181 -8.89 8.10 17.51
N ASP A 182 -8.15 9.01 18.11
CA ASP A 182 -8.62 9.90 19.17
C ASP A 182 -8.03 11.30 18.96
N PRO A 183 -8.85 12.30 18.57
CA PRO A 183 -8.38 13.67 18.33
C PRO A 183 -7.75 14.36 19.54
N THR A 184 -7.93 13.80 20.73
CA THR A 184 -7.40 14.35 21.99
C THR A 184 -6.15 13.62 22.48
N ALA A 185 -5.72 12.54 21.79
CA ALA A 185 -4.62 11.69 22.25
C ALA A 185 -3.28 12.42 22.26
N ILE A 186 -2.98 13.17 21.22
CA ILE A 186 -1.69 13.83 21.07
C ILE A 186 -1.91 15.32 20.79
N ALA A 187 -1.56 16.16 21.75
CA ALA A 187 -1.66 17.61 21.63
C ALA A 187 -0.51 18.20 20.80
N ASP A 188 0.70 17.67 20.96
CA ASP A 188 1.89 18.09 20.24
C ASP A 188 2.46 16.90 19.43
N GLU A 189 2.33 16.97 18.10
CA GLU A 189 2.78 15.91 17.17
C GLU A 189 4.31 15.69 17.19
N GLU A 190 5.08 16.63 17.74
CA GLU A 190 6.54 16.54 17.83
C GLU A 190 7.02 16.01 19.18
N ASN A 191 6.21 16.16 20.24
CA ASN A 191 6.58 15.82 21.60
C ASN A 191 5.46 15.07 22.32
N TYR A 192 5.41 13.76 22.16
CA TYR A 192 4.45 12.88 22.83
C TYR A 192 5.15 11.62 23.39
N THR A 193 4.52 11.00 24.36
CA THR A 193 5.04 9.83 25.08
C THR A 193 4.27 8.55 24.70
N LYS A 194 4.70 7.43 25.24
CA LYS A 194 3.98 6.17 25.09
C LYS A 194 2.64 6.19 25.82
N ASP A 195 2.56 6.92 26.92
CA ASP A 195 1.35 7.01 27.75
C ASP A 195 0.22 7.73 27.00
N ASP A 196 0.55 8.72 26.15
CA ASP A 196 -0.42 9.45 25.32
C ASP A 196 -1.12 8.55 24.28
N ILE A 197 -0.48 7.46 23.89
CA ILE A 197 -0.98 6.51 22.88
C ILE A 197 -1.39 5.16 23.47
N GLU A 198 -1.38 5.03 24.81
CA GLU A 198 -1.74 3.80 25.48
C GLU A 198 -3.16 3.37 25.15
N GLY A 199 -3.30 2.10 24.83
CA GLY A 199 -4.59 1.52 24.45
C GLY A 199 -5.09 1.91 23.05
N LEU A 200 -4.41 2.79 22.30
CA LEU A 200 -4.75 3.10 20.89
C LEU A 200 -3.90 2.30 19.91
N LEU A 201 -2.72 1.87 20.33
CA LEU A 201 -1.75 1.16 19.51
C LEU A 201 -1.41 -0.19 20.12
N ILE A 202 -1.43 -1.23 19.31
CA ILE A 202 -0.77 -2.50 19.61
C ILE A 202 0.31 -2.75 18.58
N ARG A 203 1.52 -3.07 19.03
CA ARG A 203 2.67 -3.33 18.17
C ARG A 203 3.52 -4.44 18.74
N ARG A 204 3.62 -5.56 18.02
CA ARG A 204 4.39 -6.72 18.42
C ARG A 204 5.35 -7.15 17.31
N PHE A 205 6.47 -7.67 17.73
CA PHE A 205 7.46 -8.29 16.87
C PHE A 205 7.41 -9.80 17.04
N LYS A 206 7.95 -10.55 16.08
CA LYS A 206 8.03 -12.02 16.18
C LYS A 206 8.70 -12.50 17.45
N LYS A 207 9.72 -11.77 17.94
CA LYS A 207 10.41 -12.05 19.20
C LYS A 207 9.51 -11.95 20.43
N ASP A 208 8.55 -11.04 20.41
CA ASP A 208 7.67 -10.75 21.56
C ASP A 208 6.61 -11.85 21.76
N ILE A 209 6.38 -12.67 20.73
CA ILE A 209 5.40 -13.78 20.76
C ILE A 209 6.06 -15.15 20.63
N GLN A 210 7.40 -15.22 20.73
CA GLN A 210 8.15 -16.43 20.49
C GLN A 210 7.72 -17.60 21.41
N ASP A 211 7.38 -17.28 22.65
CA ASP A 211 6.90 -18.26 23.65
C ASP A 211 5.53 -18.85 23.32
N GLN A 212 4.68 -18.10 22.61
CA GLN A 212 3.34 -18.52 22.19
C GLN A 212 3.38 -19.32 20.87
N VAL A 213 4.47 -19.23 20.13
CA VAL A 213 4.59 -19.77 18.76
C VAL A 213 5.81 -20.72 18.65
N SER A 214 6.19 -21.35 19.74
CA SER A 214 7.33 -22.28 19.80
C SER A 214 7.27 -23.30 18.64
N GLY A 215 8.27 -23.23 17.76
CA GLY A 215 8.43 -24.13 16.61
C GLY A 215 7.78 -23.73 15.30
N ALA A 216 6.88 -22.72 15.26
CA ALA A 216 6.21 -22.31 14.01
C ALA A 216 7.05 -21.37 13.13
N PHE A 217 8.00 -20.65 13.70
CA PHE A 217 8.91 -19.78 12.94
C PHE A 217 10.34 -20.30 13.00
N LYS A 218 10.84 -20.73 11.85
CA LYS A 218 12.27 -21.01 11.71
C LYS A 218 13.07 -19.71 11.76
N GLU A 219 14.24 -19.76 12.35
CA GLU A 219 15.16 -18.62 12.33
C GLU A 219 15.53 -18.26 10.90
N ARG A 220 15.45 -16.95 10.58
CA ARG A 220 15.81 -16.47 9.26
C ARG A 220 17.31 -16.34 9.14
N VAL A 221 17.94 -17.23 8.41
CA VAL A 221 19.34 -17.11 8.01
C VAL A 221 19.42 -16.25 6.75
N ILE A 222 20.14 -15.13 6.84
CA ILE A 222 20.38 -14.25 5.70
C ILE A 222 21.78 -14.53 5.19
N THR A 223 21.87 -15.07 3.97
CA THR A 223 23.12 -15.24 3.24
C THR A 223 23.20 -14.24 2.11
N ILE A 224 24.34 -13.58 1.95
CA ILE A 224 24.59 -12.66 0.85
C ILE A 224 25.47 -13.39 -0.16
N GLU A 225 24.85 -13.77 -1.28
CA GLU A 225 25.55 -14.39 -2.39
C GLU A 225 25.98 -13.34 -3.41
N ARG A 226 27.26 -13.33 -3.74
CA ARG A 226 27.82 -12.45 -4.78
C ARG A 226 28.04 -13.27 -6.05
N CYS A 227 27.73 -12.69 -7.20
CA CYS A 227 28.05 -13.23 -8.52
C CYS A 227 28.66 -12.11 -9.38
N ALA A 228 29.67 -12.46 -10.15
CA ALA A 228 30.22 -11.59 -11.17
C ALA A 228 29.19 -11.48 -12.32
N ALA A 229 29.12 -10.33 -12.96
CA ALA A 229 28.34 -10.16 -14.17
C ALA A 229 28.96 -10.99 -15.32
N SER A 230 28.14 -11.44 -16.26
CA SER A 230 28.63 -12.03 -17.50
C SER A 230 29.14 -10.94 -18.44
N ALA A 231 29.96 -11.29 -19.41
CA ALA A 231 30.45 -10.32 -20.41
C ALA A 231 29.31 -9.59 -21.15
N ARG A 232 28.17 -10.26 -21.36
CA ARG A 232 26.97 -9.66 -21.99
C ARG A 232 26.27 -8.69 -21.04
N GLU A 233 26.22 -8.99 -19.75
CA GLU A 233 25.68 -8.06 -18.75
C GLU A 233 26.58 -6.84 -18.61
N GLU A 234 27.91 -7.01 -18.58
CA GLU A 234 28.85 -5.89 -18.50
C GLU A 234 28.73 -4.96 -19.70
N ALA A 235 28.66 -5.52 -20.93
CA ALA A 235 28.43 -4.72 -22.13
C ALA A 235 27.14 -3.89 -22.07
N ALA A 236 26.05 -4.45 -21.54
CA ALA A 236 24.80 -3.71 -21.35
C ALA A 236 24.93 -2.64 -20.25
N TYR A 237 25.70 -2.90 -19.20
CA TYR A 237 25.96 -1.95 -18.12
C TYR A 237 26.82 -0.77 -18.61
N ASP A 238 27.82 -1.02 -19.44
CA ASP A 238 28.67 0.02 -20.05
C ASP A 238 27.84 0.96 -20.93
N ILE A 239 27.00 0.40 -21.82
CA ILE A 239 26.06 1.19 -22.64
C ILE A 239 25.15 2.04 -21.76
N PHE A 240 24.62 1.48 -20.65
CA PHE A 240 23.78 2.23 -19.73
C PHE A 240 24.56 3.33 -18.98
N ALA A 241 25.79 3.08 -18.58
CA ALA A 241 26.64 4.03 -17.87
C ALA A 241 26.93 5.25 -18.74
N ASP A 242 27.30 5.00 -20.00
CA ASP A 242 27.64 6.05 -20.97
C ASP A 242 26.42 6.78 -21.53
N MET A 243 25.22 6.24 -21.31
CA MET A 243 23.99 6.78 -21.84
C MET A 243 23.68 8.18 -21.31
N LYS A 244 23.64 9.15 -22.21
CA LYS A 244 23.19 10.53 -21.96
C LYS A 244 21.81 10.70 -22.58
N LEU A 245 20.78 10.88 -21.74
CA LEU A 245 19.44 11.18 -22.18
C LEU A 245 19.25 12.71 -22.23
N GLN A 246 18.89 13.22 -23.40
CA GLN A 246 18.63 14.65 -23.63
C GLN A 246 17.21 15.05 -23.17
N MET A 247 16.66 14.32 -22.22
CA MET A 247 15.29 14.51 -21.79
C MET A 247 15.02 15.92 -21.29
N ASP A 248 14.30 16.64 -22.15
CA ASP A 248 13.48 17.82 -21.82
C ASP A 248 14.10 18.76 -20.77
N GLU A 249 15.21 19.40 -21.13
CA GLU A 249 15.86 20.41 -20.28
C GLU A 249 14.93 21.61 -20.00
N SER A 250 13.84 21.74 -20.77
CA SER A 250 13.03 22.96 -20.77
C SER A 250 11.90 23.03 -19.74
N ARG A 251 11.48 21.94 -19.09
CA ARG A 251 10.30 22.00 -18.18
C ARG A 251 10.31 21.27 -16.85
N THR A 252 11.23 20.33 -16.59
CA THR A 252 11.30 19.71 -15.25
C THR A 252 12.64 18.98 -15.03
N ARG A 253 13.64 19.65 -14.48
CA ARG A 253 14.98 19.11 -14.11
C ARG A 253 14.98 17.77 -13.34
N GLY A 254 13.84 17.28 -12.82
CA GLY A 254 13.75 16.04 -12.05
C GLY A 254 13.29 14.80 -12.82
N LYS A 255 12.62 14.93 -13.96
CA LYS A 255 11.98 13.75 -14.63
C LYS A 255 12.97 12.85 -15.37
N GLY A 256 14.05 13.42 -15.92
CA GLY A 256 15.10 12.66 -16.59
C GLY A 256 15.90 11.80 -15.62
N ILE A 257 16.30 12.38 -14.49
CA ILE A 257 17.01 11.67 -13.42
C ILE A 257 16.13 10.53 -12.85
N LEU A 258 14.85 10.80 -12.61
CA LEU A 258 13.93 9.79 -12.09
C LEU A 258 13.76 8.61 -13.05
N PHE A 259 13.71 8.87 -14.38
CA PHE A 259 13.63 7.82 -15.38
C PHE A 259 14.94 7.00 -15.42
N LYS A 260 16.12 7.65 -15.44
CA LYS A 260 17.42 6.96 -15.42
C LYS A 260 17.55 6.08 -14.17
N THR A 261 17.20 6.58 -13.01
CA THR A 261 17.18 5.79 -11.75
C THR A 261 16.18 4.64 -11.79
N SER A 262 15.01 4.84 -12.40
CA SER A 262 14.03 3.76 -12.57
C SER A 262 14.51 2.70 -13.54
N LEU A 263 15.17 3.11 -14.62
CA LEU A 263 15.77 2.22 -15.62
C LEU A 263 16.93 1.42 -15.02
N GLU A 264 17.77 2.06 -14.23
CA GLU A 264 18.86 1.42 -13.46
C GLU A 264 18.33 0.31 -12.55
N LYS A 265 17.31 0.61 -11.75
CA LYS A 265 16.66 -0.40 -10.89
C LYS A 265 16.09 -1.57 -11.69
N SER A 266 15.53 -1.29 -12.88
CA SER A 266 15.01 -2.31 -13.76
C SER A 266 16.14 -3.15 -14.36
N LEU A 267 17.24 -2.53 -14.75
CA LEU A 267 18.45 -3.18 -15.29
C LEU A 267 19.03 -4.18 -14.29
N PHE A 268 19.20 -3.74 -13.04
CA PHE A 268 19.67 -4.61 -11.96
C PHE A 268 18.62 -5.62 -11.45
N SER A 269 17.36 -5.50 -11.85
CA SER A 269 16.32 -6.48 -11.50
C SER A 269 16.31 -7.66 -12.48
N SER A 270 16.11 -7.37 -13.76
CA SER A 270 16.22 -8.37 -14.83
C SER A 270 16.27 -7.70 -16.21
N PRO A 271 16.94 -8.33 -17.21
CA PRO A 271 16.92 -7.84 -18.61
C PRO A 271 15.50 -7.61 -19.13
N ALA A 272 14.59 -8.55 -18.90
CA ALA A 272 13.19 -8.46 -19.32
C ALA A 272 12.42 -7.28 -18.70
N ALA A 273 12.68 -6.95 -17.43
CA ALA A 273 12.07 -5.79 -16.80
C ALA A 273 12.59 -4.48 -17.38
N CYS A 274 13.89 -4.43 -17.69
CA CYS A 274 14.52 -3.27 -18.33
C CYS A 274 13.97 -3.05 -19.73
N ILE A 275 13.91 -4.09 -20.58
CA ILE A 275 13.33 -4.05 -21.93
C ILE A 275 11.89 -3.51 -21.89
N LYS A 276 11.04 -4.01 -21.00
CA LYS A 276 9.66 -3.48 -20.85
C LYS A 276 9.62 -1.98 -20.52
N SER A 277 10.54 -1.52 -19.67
CA SER A 277 10.65 -0.10 -19.31
C SER A 277 11.11 0.76 -20.48
N ILE A 278 12.08 0.26 -21.28
CA ILE A 278 12.57 0.88 -22.49
C ILE A 278 11.45 0.96 -23.54
N ASP A 279 10.76 -0.14 -23.83
CA ASP A 279 9.66 -0.18 -24.80
C ASP A 279 8.53 0.78 -24.45
N ALA A 280 8.16 0.85 -23.18
CA ALA A 280 7.15 1.79 -22.70
C ALA A 280 7.59 3.25 -22.89
N ARG A 281 8.90 3.54 -22.78
CA ARG A 281 9.44 4.87 -22.99
C ARG A 281 9.53 5.22 -24.46
N ILE A 282 10.05 4.32 -25.29
CA ILE A 282 10.14 4.51 -26.76
C ILE A 282 8.75 4.82 -27.32
N ARG A 283 7.73 4.02 -27.01
CA ARG A 283 6.34 4.26 -27.47
C ARG A 283 5.81 5.65 -27.08
N LYS A 284 6.18 6.16 -25.90
CA LYS A 284 5.78 7.51 -25.48
C LYS A 284 6.51 8.60 -26.24
N LEU A 285 7.79 8.38 -26.55
CA LEU A 285 8.61 9.32 -27.32
C LEU A 285 8.16 9.36 -28.77
N GLU A 286 7.95 8.22 -29.41
CA GLU A 286 7.45 8.11 -30.79
C GLU A 286 6.07 8.76 -30.95
N LYS A 287 5.19 8.61 -29.95
CA LYS A 287 3.88 9.30 -29.97
C LYS A 287 4.01 10.82 -29.84
N LYS A 288 5.02 11.30 -29.09
CA LYS A 288 5.24 12.74 -28.88
C LYS A 288 6.03 13.41 -30.00
N TYR A 289 6.90 12.65 -30.66
CA TYR A 289 7.79 13.08 -31.73
C TYR A 289 7.66 12.11 -32.94
N PRO A 290 6.65 12.27 -33.80
CA PRO A 290 6.36 11.36 -34.89
C PRO A 290 7.47 11.30 -35.96
N ASP A 291 8.24 12.38 -36.10
CA ASP A 291 9.31 12.50 -37.12
C ASP A 291 10.60 11.74 -36.76
N GLY A 292 10.64 11.05 -35.60
CA GLY A 292 11.65 10.04 -35.29
C GLY A 292 13.06 10.52 -34.93
N ASP A 293 13.34 11.81 -34.96
CA ASP A 293 14.68 12.39 -34.80
C ASP A 293 15.09 12.67 -33.35
N MET A 294 14.68 11.81 -32.40
CA MET A 294 15.12 11.97 -31.02
C MET A 294 16.31 11.08 -30.69
N PRO A 295 17.48 11.67 -30.33
CA PRO A 295 18.68 10.90 -29.93
C PRO A 295 18.41 9.88 -28.81
N ASP A 296 17.50 10.20 -27.89
CA ASP A 296 17.10 9.31 -26.79
C ASP A 296 16.51 7.98 -27.30
N ILE A 297 15.78 7.98 -28.43
CA ILE A 297 15.20 6.75 -29.01
C ILE A 297 16.31 5.84 -29.53
N VAL A 298 17.33 6.39 -30.19
CA VAL A 298 18.47 5.63 -30.68
C VAL A 298 19.21 4.97 -29.53
N THR A 299 19.58 5.75 -28.53
CA THR A 299 20.31 5.25 -27.36
C THR A 299 19.52 4.20 -26.56
N LEU A 300 18.19 4.37 -26.45
CA LEU A 300 17.33 3.36 -25.81
C LEU A 300 17.23 2.08 -26.64
N LYS A 301 17.23 2.17 -27.98
CA LYS A 301 17.24 1.00 -28.88
C LYS A 301 18.57 0.25 -28.81
N GLU A 302 19.70 0.95 -28.69
CA GLU A 302 21.04 0.35 -28.49
C GLU A 302 21.07 -0.45 -27.18
N LEU A 303 20.64 0.15 -26.06
CA LEU A 303 20.58 -0.55 -24.78
C LEU A 303 19.64 -1.76 -24.85
N LYS A 304 18.49 -1.62 -25.52
CA LYS A 304 17.56 -2.75 -25.71
C LYS A 304 18.21 -3.89 -26.48
N ALA A 305 18.90 -3.61 -27.59
CA ALA A 305 19.57 -4.62 -28.37
C ALA A 305 20.63 -5.38 -27.54
N ALA A 306 21.41 -4.68 -26.73
CA ALA A 306 22.37 -5.33 -25.83
C ALA A 306 21.69 -6.24 -24.79
N LEU A 307 20.56 -5.79 -24.24
CA LEU A 307 19.80 -6.59 -23.25
C LEU A 307 19.15 -7.84 -23.88
N GLU A 308 18.71 -7.77 -25.12
CA GLU A 308 18.12 -8.90 -25.85
C GLU A 308 19.15 -10.02 -26.12
N LEU A 309 20.43 -9.70 -26.12
CA LEU A 309 21.51 -10.69 -26.26
C LEU A 309 21.76 -11.48 -24.93
N ILE A 310 21.26 -11.01 -23.80
CA ILE A 310 21.44 -11.69 -22.52
C ILE A 310 20.45 -12.85 -22.44
N THR A 311 20.94 -14.05 -22.59
CA THR A 311 20.15 -15.29 -22.43
C THR A 311 19.96 -15.63 -20.95
N PRO A 312 19.05 -16.54 -20.58
CA PRO A 312 18.92 -17.00 -19.19
C PRO A 312 20.22 -17.59 -18.59
N VAL A 313 21.10 -18.13 -19.44
CA VAL A 313 22.40 -18.66 -19.00
C VAL A 313 23.38 -17.52 -18.72
N ASP A 314 23.32 -16.44 -19.49
CA ASP A 314 24.16 -15.25 -19.30
C ASP A 314 23.70 -14.39 -18.14
N PHE A 315 22.43 -14.51 -17.71
CA PHE A 315 21.91 -13.74 -16.58
C PHE A 315 22.46 -14.32 -15.26
N SER A 316 23.57 -13.77 -14.80
CA SER A 316 24.39 -14.27 -13.71
C SER A 316 23.61 -14.54 -12.42
N ARG A 317 22.68 -13.65 -12.04
CA ARG A 317 21.85 -13.81 -10.85
C ARG A 317 20.89 -14.99 -10.97
N TYR A 318 20.28 -15.17 -12.14
CA TYR A 318 19.39 -16.30 -12.38
C TYR A 318 20.16 -17.62 -12.39
N ALA A 319 21.30 -17.64 -13.07
CA ALA A 319 22.18 -18.82 -13.09
C ALA A 319 22.68 -19.18 -11.69
N LYS A 320 22.98 -18.19 -10.84
CA LYS A 320 23.37 -18.42 -9.45
C LYS A 320 22.20 -18.93 -8.60
N LEU A 321 21.00 -18.35 -8.77
CA LEU A 321 19.79 -18.79 -8.06
C LEU A 321 19.44 -20.26 -8.34
N LEU A 322 19.64 -20.72 -9.58
CA LEU A 322 19.38 -22.13 -9.93
C LEU A 322 20.38 -23.12 -9.30
N LYS A 323 21.53 -22.64 -8.80
CA LYS A 323 22.55 -23.46 -8.14
C LYS A 323 22.40 -23.49 -6.61
N LEU A 324 21.59 -22.62 -6.04
CA LEU A 324 21.25 -22.58 -4.61
C LEU A 324 20.08 -23.50 -4.29
#